data_be749a7f4fea04bd2da964101219e367
#
_entry.id   be749a7f4fea04bd2da964101219e367
#
_cell.length_a   1.000
_cell.length_b   1.000
_cell.length_c   1.000
_cell.angle_alpha   90.00
_cell.angle_beta   90.00
_cell.angle_gamma   90.00
#
_symmetry.space_group_name_H-M   'P 1'
#
loop_
_entity.id
_entity.type
_entity.pdbx_description
1 polymer ?
#
loop_
_entity_poly.entity_id
_entity_poly.type
_entity_poly.pdbx_seq_one_letter_code
_entity_poly.pdbx_strand_id
1 'polypeptide(L)'
;MSESATPAPAPEEWLPLYGDYLYRYALSRLRDRGQAEDAVQETLLSAFKARDRYDGRVEMRFWLRAIMRNKLIDTLRKRVKDCSYEAFQQEPDSPGFLERFTGVLPGRVERWTFDPQVACERSDFWEQFNRCIEKIPEPGRSFFIMREIEEQDTEEICKDMKISANHLWVIIHRVRKSLKLCLNKNYSRRPEF
;
A
#
# COMPACT_ATOMS: atom_id res chain seq x y z
N MET A 1 -32.72 1.74 25.52
CA MET A 1 -32.11 0.40 25.48
C MET A 1 -30.61 0.64 25.36
N SER A 2 -29.89 0.54 26.48
CA SER A 2 -28.44 0.80 26.53
C SER A 2 -27.76 -0.43 25.95
N GLU A 3 -27.17 -0.27 24.77
CA GLU A 3 -26.25 -1.25 24.20
C GLU A 3 -25.08 -1.42 25.17
N SER A 4 -24.99 -2.58 25.79
CA SER A 4 -23.93 -2.93 26.72
C SER A 4 -22.61 -2.91 25.97
N ALA A 5 -21.82 -1.85 26.12
CA ALA A 5 -20.46 -1.78 25.63
C ALA A 5 -19.70 -2.97 26.20
N THR A 6 -19.28 -3.89 25.34
CA THR A 6 -18.39 -4.99 25.74
C THR A 6 -17.14 -4.36 26.38
N PRO A 7 -16.76 -4.76 27.61
CA PRO A 7 -15.60 -4.17 28.26
C PRO A 7 -14.36 -4.34 27.36
N ALA A 8 -13.59 -3.27 27.25
CA ALA A 8 -12.36 -3.31 26.46
C ALA A 8 -11.41 -4.39 27.01
N PRO A 9 -10.80 -5.22 26.16
CA PRO A 9 -9.86 -6.24 26.62
C PRO A 9 -8.66 -5.59 27.33
N ALA A 10 -8.09 -6.30 28.28
CA ALA A 10 -6.92 -5.83 29.02
C ALA A 10 -5.72 -5.66 28.04
N PRO A 11 -4.81 -4.71 28.31
CA PRO A 11 -3.67 -4.45 27.41
C PRO A 11 -2.81 -5.68 27.11
N GLU A 12 -2.70 -6.61 28.05
CA GLU A 12 -1.97 -7.86 27.92
C GLU A 12 -2.58 -8.79 26.86
N GLU A 13 -3.87 -8.64 26.58
CA GLU A 13 -4.61 -9.43 25.61
C GLU A 13 -4.53 -8.83 24.18
N TRP A 14 -4.08 -7.60 24.04
CA TRP A 14 -4.10 -6.92 22.73
C TRP A 14 -3.20 -7.60 21.68
N LEU A 15 -2.03 -8.07 22.10
CA LEU A 15 -1.12 -8.75 21.18
C LEU A 15 -1.70 -10.08 20.68
N PRO A 16 -2.17 -11.01 21.53
CA PRO A 16 -2.78 -12.25 21.06
C PRO A 16 -4.09 -12.03 20.28
N LEU A 17 -4.89 -11.01 20.60
CA LEU A 17 -6.18 -10.76 19.93
C LEU A 17 -6.03 -10.00 18.60
N TYR A 18 -5.13 -9.03 18.53
CA TYR A 18 -5.05 -8.10 17.40
C TYR A 18 -3.69 -8.08 16.68
N GLY A 19 -2.66 -8.73 17.23
CA GLY A 19 -1.30 -8.68 16.69
C GLY A 19 -1.20 -9.16 15.26
N ASP A 20 -1.82 -10.30 14.93
CA ASP A 20 -1.81 -10.84 13.56
C ASP A 20 -2.55 -9.92 12.56
N TYR A 21 -3.69 -9.37 12.96
CA TYR A 21 -4.43 -8.40 12.17
C TYR A 21 -3.59 -7.13 11.87
N LEU A 22 -2.98 -6.56 12.91
CA LEU A 22 -2.13 -5.38 12.78
C LEU A 22 -0.88 -5.67 11.96
N TYR A 23 -0.27 -6.84 12.16
CA TYR A 23 0.90 -7.27 11.40
C TYR A 23 0.61 -7.40 9.91
N ARG A 24 -0.48 -8.06 9.53
CA ARG A 24 -0.89 -8.17 8.12
C ARG A 24 -1.16 -6.79 7.51
N TYR A 25 -1.79 -5.90 8.27
CA TYR A 25 -2.05 -4.54 7.83
C TYR A 25 -0.75 -3.75 7.62
N ALA A 26 0.23 -3.85 8.52
CA ALA A 26 1.53 -3.22 8.37
C ALA A 26 2.35 -3.83 7.22
N LEU A 27 2.38 -5.17 7.14
CA LEU A 27 3.14 -5.89 6.12
C LEU A 27 2.65 -5.59 4.70
N SER A 28 1.34 -5.45 4.50
CA SER A 28 0.77 -5.09 3.19
C SER A 28 1.30 -3.75 2.67
N ARG A 29 1.64 -2.82 3.56
CA ARG A 29 2.12 -1.46 3.25
C ARG A 29 3.64 -1.35 3.24
N LEU A 30 4.29 -1.91 4.24
CA LEU A 30 5.74 -1.78 4.40
C LEU A 30 6.52 -2.79 3.56
N ARG A 31 5.92 -3.95 3.26
CA ARG A 31 6.55 -5.07 2.53
C ARG A 31 7.91 -5.50 3.13
N ASP A 32 8.08 -5.23 4.41
CA ASP A 32 9.26 -5.57 5.20
C ASP A 32 8.78 -6.14 6.53
N ARG A 33 9.21 -7.37 6.83
CA ARG A 33 8.77 -8.11 8.02
C ARG A 33 9.21 -7.43 9.30
N GLY A 34 10.49 -7.03 9.39
CA GLY A 34 11.02 -6.38 10.56
C GLY A 34 10.33 -5.05 10.86
N GLN A 35 10.17 -4.21 9.83
CA GLN A 35 9.45 -2.94 9.99
C GLN A 35 7.96 -3.15 10.31
N ALA A 36 7.33 -4.23 9.83
CA ALA A 36 5.95 -4.53 10.19
C ALA A 36 5.82 -4.96 11.65
N GLU A 37 6.76 -5.76 12.15
CA GLU A 37 6.84 -6.16 13.57
C GLU A 37 7.08 -4.94 14.47
N ASP A 38 8.03 -4.08 14.12
CA ASP A 38 8.31 -2.83 14.84
C ASP A 38 7.06 -1.92 14.88
N ALA A 39 6.35 -1.80 13.75
CA ALA A 39 5.12 -1.01 13.68
C ALA A 39 4.02 -1.55 14.60
N VAL A 40 3.88 -2.88 14.74
CA VAL A 40 2.95 -3.50 15.68
C VAL A 40 3.34 -3.16 17.11
N GLN A 41 4.60 -3.37 17.49
CA GLN A 41 5.09 -3.08 18.83
C GLN A 41 4.89 -1.61 19.20
N GLU A 42 5.30 -0.69 18.33
CA GLU A 42 5.12 0.74 18.56
C GLU A 42 3.64 1.15 18.65
N THR A 43 2.77 0.49 17.87
CA THR A 43 1.33 0.73 17.92
C THR A 43 0.76 0.33 19.26
N LEU A 44 1.07 -0.87 19.74
CA LEU A 44 0.61 -1.37 21.03
C LEU A 44 1.13 -0.51 22.21
N LEU A 45 2.40 -0.09 22.14
CA LEU A 45 2.96 0.83 23.15
C LEU A 45 2.26 2.19 23.14
N SER A 46 1.93 2.73 21.96
CA SER A 46 1.22 4.01 21.85
C SER A 46 -0.24 3.88 22.30
N ALA A 47 -0.89 2.78 21.97
CA ALA A 47 -2.23 2.45 22.45
C ALA A 47 -2.26 2.32 23.97
N PHE A 48 -1.27 1.66 24.57
CA PHE A 48 -1.15 1.54 26.02
C PHE A 48 -1.04 2.91 26.71
N LYS A 49 -0.24 3.81 26.16
CA LYS A 49 -0.11 5.19 26.67
C LYS A 49 -1.39 6.01 26.49
N ALA A 50 -2.20 5.69 25.49
CA ALA A 50 -3.43 6.40 25.17
C ALA A 50 -4.70 5.67 25.65
N ARG A 51 -4.58 4.58 26.41
CA ARG A 51 -5.71 3.73 26.81
C ARG A 51 -6.83 4.48 27.49
N ASP A 52 -6.49 5.48 28.32
CA ASP A 52 -7.47 6.28 29.05
C ASP A 52 -8.30 7.21 28.13
N ARG A 53 -7.93 7.34 26.87
CA ARG A 53 -8.67 8.09 25.84
C ARG A 53 -9.60 7.21 25.00
N TYR A 54 -9.53 5.90 25.19
CA TYR A 54 -10.42 4.98 24.49
C TYR A 54 -11.79 4.98 25.17
N ASP A 55 -12.80 5.47 24.46
CA ASP A 55 -14.17 5.65 24.99
C ASP A 55 -15.14 4.51 24.63
N GLY A 56 -14.65 3.48 23.93
CA GLY A 56 -15.45 2.31 23.53
C GLY A 56 -16.45 2.56 22.39
N ARG A 57 -16.52 3.78 21.81
CA ARG A 57 -17.46 4.09 20.70
C ARG A 57 -17.10 3.38 19.40
N VAL A 58 -15.84 3.04 19.25
CA VAL A 58 -15.31 2.34 18.08
C VAL A 58 -14.71 1.03 18.57
N GLU A 59 -14.93 -0.05 17.85
CA GLU A 59 -14.34 -1.35 18.18
C GLU A 59 -12.81 -1.24 18.33
N MET A 60 -12.24 -1.91 19.33
CA MET A 60 -10.81 -1.84 19.68
C MET A 60 -9.87 -2.07 18.48
N ARG A 61 -10.20 -3.03 17.60
CA ARG A 61 -9.38 -3.31 16.40
C ARG A 61 -9.27 -2.10 15.47
N PHE A 62 -10.32 -1.31 15.31
CA PHE A 62 -10.29 -0.13 14.45
C PHE A 62 -9.56 1.04 15.12
N TRP A 63 -9.70 1.18 16.43
CA TRP A 63 -8.94 2.17 17.19
C TRP A 63 -7.42 1.89 17.11
N LEU A 64 -7.00 0.63 17.34
CA LEU A 64 -5.60 0.22 17.18
C LEU A 64 -5.09 0.42 15.75
N ARG A 65 -5.92 0.10 14.74
CA ARG A 65 -5.58 0.35 13.33
C ARG A 65 -5.40 1.84 13.03
N ALA A 66 -6.21 2.72 13.62
CA ALA A 66 -6.06 4.17 13.43
C ALA A 66 -4.73 4.68 14.00
N ILE A 67 -4.31 4.18 15.16
CA ILE A 67 -2.99 4.50 15.74
C ILE A 67 -1.87 3.99 14.81
N MET A 68 -1.97 2.76 14.34
CA MET A 68 -1.00 2.18 13.41
C MET A 68 -0.91 2.95 12.10
N ARG A 69 -2.06 3.34 11.52
CA ARG A 69 -2.11 4.13 10.28
C ARG A 69 -1.23 5.38 10.38
N ASN A 70 -1.33 6.13 11.47
CA ASN A 70 -0.51 7.33 11.66
C ASN A 70 0.99 7.02 11.66
N LYS A 71 1.40 5.92 12.30
CA LYS A 71 2.81 5.49 12.31
C LYS A 71 3.30 5.06 10.94
N LEU A 72 2.47 4.32 10.20
CA LEU A 72 2.80 3.91 8.83
C LEU A 72 2.92 5.12 7.90
N ILE A 73 2.04 6.12 8.03
CA ILE A 73 2.14 7.37 7.28
C ILE A 73 3.48 8.08 7.56
N ASP A 74 3.90 8.16 8.82
CA ASP A 74 5.17 8.80 9.18
C ASP A 74 6.38 8.03 8.60
N THR A 75 6.34 6.71 8.63
CA THR A 75 7.36 5.86 8.01
C THR A 75 7.40 6.04 6.49
N LEU A 76 6.24 6.04 5.85
CA LEU A 76 6.15 6.26 4.40
C LEU A 76 6.58 7.67 3.99
N ARG A 77 6.25 8.71 4.78
CA ARG A 77 6.74 10.07 4.54
C ARG A 77 8.26 10.16 4.57
N LYS A 78 8.92 9.49 5.52
CA LYS A 78 10.38 9.41 5.56
C LYS A 78 10.92 8.77 4.28
N ARG A 79 10.37 7.62 3.88
CA ARG A 79 10.76 6.95 2.62
C ARG A 79 10.56 7.84 1.39
N VAL A 80 9.43 8.57 1.32
CA VAL A 80 9.16 9.54 0.23
C VAL A 80 10.22 10.63 0.19
N LYS A 81 10.64 11.11 1.36
CA LYS A 81 11.65 12.15 1.46
C LYS A 81 13.07 11.66 1.13
N ASP A 82 13.37 10.40 1.51
CA ASP A 82 14.69 9.78 1.30
C ASP A 82 14.85 9.22 -0.13
N CYS A 83 13.74 8.82 -0.77
CA CYS A 83 13.75 8.50 -2.20
C CYS A 83 13.94 9.80 -2.98
N SER A 84 15.08 9.91 -3.65
CA SER A 84 15.33 11.07 -4.49
C SER A 84 14.15 11.29 -5.44
N TYR A 85 13.40 12.33 -5.16
CA TYR A 85 12.25 12.85 -5.91
C TYR A 85 12.55 12.94 -7.42
N GLU A 86 13.83 13.06 -7.76
CA GLU A 86 14.37 13.10 -9.11
C GLU A 86 14.03 11.87 -9.96
N ALA A 87 13.95 10.67 -9.35
CA ALA A 87 13.57 9.47 -10.11
C ALA A 87 12.12 9.52 -10.62
N PHE A 88 11.24 10.31 -9.97
CA PHE A 88 9.87 10.52 -10.42
C PHE A 88 9.63 11.86 -11.13
N GLN A 89 10.62 12.76 -11.14
CA GLN A 89 10.57 14.02 -11.89
C GLN A 89 10.97 13.87 -13.36
N GLN A 90 11.67 12.78 -13.72
CA GLN A 90 11.98 12.51 -15.12
C GLN A 90 10.69 12.36 -15.93
N GLU A 91 10.70 12.91 -17.16
CA GLU A 91 9.58 12.86 -18.10
C GLU A 91 8.87 11.49 -18.08
N PRO A 92 7.51 11.43 -17.98
CA PRO A 92 6.74 10.18 -17.88
C PRO A 92 7.05 9.17 -18.97
N ASP A 93 7.48 9.67 -20.12
CA ASP A 93 7.77 8.90 -21.33
C ASP A 93 9.29 8.70 -21.56
N SER A 94 10.16 9.11 -20.61
CA SER A 94 11.59 8.87 -20.78
C SER A 94 11.87 7.35 -20.83
N PRO A 95 12.55 6.87 -21.88
CA PRO A 95 12.85 5.45 -22.06
C PRO A 95 13.50 4.82 -20.83
N GLY A 96 14.36 5.54 -20.13
CA GLY A 96 15.11 5.03 -19.00
C GLY A 96 14.28 4.77 -17.75
N PHE A 97 13.15 5.48 -17.53
CA PHE A 97 12.30 5.24 -16.35
C PHE A 97 11.58 3.89 -16.44
N LEU A 98 10.93 3.63 -17.56
CA LEU A 98 10.17 2.38 -17.75
C LEU A 98 11.09 1.17 -17.87
N GLU A 99 12.21 1.31 -18.59
CA GLU A 99 13.18 0.23 -18.80
C GLU A 99 13.81 -0.23 -17.49
N ARG A 100 14.18 0.71 -16.60
CA ARG A 100 14.80 0.40 -15.30
C ARG A 100 13.89 -0.44 -14.39
N PHE A 101 12.56 -0.25 -14.45
CA PHE A 101 11.61 -0.93 -13.57
C PHE A 101 10.91 -2.12 -14.18
N THR A 102 10.73 -2.15 -15.49
CA THR A 102 10.01 -3.22 -16.16
C THR A 102 10.91 -4.12 -17.01
N GLY A 103 12.13 -3.65 -17.31
CA GLY A 103 13.02 -4.29 -18.29
C GLY A 103 12.39 -4.36 -19.69
N VAL A 104 11.45 -3.48 -19.98
CA VAL A 104 10.77 -3.38 -21.28
C VAL A 104 11.04 -2.00 -21.85
N LEU A 105 11.60 -1.95 -23.06
CA LEU A 105 11.72 -0.72 -23.82
C LEU A 105 10.34 -0.09 -24.02
N PRO A 106 10.20 1.24 -23.92
CA PRO A 106 8.93 1.93 -24.11
C PRO A 106 8.46 1.78 -25.54
N GLY A 107 7.65 0.77 -25.78
CA GLY A 107 6.84 0.60 -26.96
C GLY A 107 5.41 1.07 -26.68
N ARG A 108 4.63 1.29 -27.73
CA ARG A 108 3.20 1.63 -27.63
C ARG A 108 2.43 0.49 -26.95
N VAL A 109 2.23 0.56 -25.61
CA VAL A 109 1.38 -0.40 -24.89
C VAL A 109 -0.04 0.13 -24.93
N GLU A 110 -0.68 0.01 -26.06
CA GLU A 110 -2.05 0.52 -26.25
C GLU A 110 -3.13 -0.50 -25.86
N ARG A 111 -2.82 -1.78 -25.82
CA ARG A 111 -3.81 -2.83 -25.52
C ARG A 111 -3.29 -3.82 -24.47
N TRP A 112 -4.22 -4.40 -23.71
CA TRP A 112 -3.94 -5.60 -22.95
C TRP A 112 -3.72 -6.77 -23.93
N THR A 113 -2.77 -7.65 -23.62
CA THR A 113 -2.53 -8.88 -24.37
C THR A 113 -3.39 -10.04 -23.87
N PHE A 114 -4.20 -9.79 -22.86
CA PHE A 114 -5.16 -10.69 -22.24
C PHE A 114 -6.38 -9.89 -21.79
N ASP A 115 -7.49 -10.56 -21.46
CA ASP A 115 -8.68 -9.92 -20.88
C ASP A 115 -8.48 -9.71 -19.37
N PRO A 116 -8.38 -8.46 -18.88
CA PRO A 116 -8.16 -8.21 -17.45
C PRO A 116 -9.33 -8.66 -16.58
N GLN A 117 -10.58 -8.64 -17.08
CA GLN A 117 -11.75 -9.04 -16.30
C GLN A 117 -11.70 -10.54 -16.02
N VAL A 118 -11.47 -11.35 -17.04
CA VAL A 118 -11.29 -12.80 -16.89
C VAL A 118 -10.03 -13.13 -16.07
N ALA A 119 -8.95 -12.38 -16.27
CA ALA A 119 -7.70 -12.61 -15.55
C ALA A 119 -7.84 -12.42 -14.04
N CYS A 120 -8.61 -11.42 -13.58
CA CYS A 120 -8.81 -11.14 -12.15
C CYS A 120 -9.52 -12.28 -11.40
N GLU A 121 -10.23 -13.16 -12.07
CA GLU A 121 -10.88 -14.35 -11.49
C GLU A 121 -9.88 -15.47 -11.17
N ARG A 122 -8.66 -15.39 -11.66
CA ARG A 122 -7.63 -16.42 -11.54
C ARG A 122 -6.61 -16.10 -10.46
N SER A 123 -6.29 -17.07 -9.63
CA SER A 123 -5.30 -16.92 -8.54
C SER A 123 -3.89 -16.60 -9.06
N ASP A 124 -3.50 -17.16 -10.21
CA ASP A 124 -2.18 -16.94 -10.80
C ASP A 124 -1.98 -15.51 -11.32
N PHE A 125 -3.07 -14.80 -11.67
CA PHE A 125 -3.01 -13.38 -11.99
C PHE A 125 -2.54 -12.57 -10.78
N TRP A 126 -3.10 -12.84 -9.60
CA TRP A 126 -2.75 -12.12 -8.39
C TRP A 126 -1.31 -12.37 -7.92
N GLU A 127 -0.78 -13.57 -8.16
CA GLU A 127 0.63 -13.85 -7.94
C GLU A 127 1.51 -12.99 -8.87
N GLN A 128 1.19 -12.91 -10.15
CA GLN A 128 1.93 -12.07 -11.10
C GLN A 128 1.75 -10.58 -10.79
N PHE A 129 0.56 -10.16 -10.43
CA PHE A 129 0.30 -8.78 -9.99
C PHE A 129 1.19 -8.41 -8.79
N ASN A 130 1.25 -9.25 -7.76
CA ASN A 130 2.10 -9.03 -6.60
C ASN A 130 3.58 -8.95 -6.99
N ARG A 131 4.07 -9.84 -7.86
CA ARG A 131 5.44 -9.78 -8.37
C ARG A 131 5.73 -8.51 -9.18
N CYS A 132 4.74 -8.00 -9.90
CA CYS A 132 4.90 -6.77 -10.68
C CYS A 132 4.87 -5.53 -9.79
N ILE A 133 3.99 -5.47 -8.79
CA ILE A 133 3.91 -4.32 -7.89
C ILE A 133 5.12 -4.22 -6.96
N GLU A 134 5.74 -5.35 -6.60
CA GLU A 134 7.00 -5.38 -5.83
C GLU A 134 8.17 -4.72 -6.55
N LYS A 135 8.15 -4.72 -7.89
CA LYS A 135 9.17 -4.06 -8.70
C LYS A 135 8.99 -2.54 -8.77
N ILE A 136 7.82 -2.04 -8.41
CA ILE A 136 7.57 -0.60 -8.39
C ILE A 136 8.31 0.02 -7.20
N PRO A 137 9.15 1.03 -7.43
CA PRO A 137 9.87 1.69 -6.34
C PRO A 137 8.93 2.54 -5.48
N GLU A 138 9.38 2.79 -4.25
CA GLU A 138 8.76 3.82 -3.42
C GLU A 138 9.09 5.23 -3.95
N PRO A 139 8.20 6.19 -3.82
CA PRO A 139 6.89 6.13 -3.15
C PRO A 139 5.72 5.67 -4.04
N GLY A 140 5.98 5.38 -5.31
CA GLY A 140 4.93 5.07 -6.28
C GLY A 140 4.07 3.88 -5.88
N ARG A 141 4.71 2.81 -5.38
CA ARG A 141 4.02 1.61 -4.90
C ARG A 141 3.05 1.93 -3.75
N SER A 142 3.51 2.67 -2.74
CA SER A 142 2.69 3.04 -1.59
C SER A 142 1.50 3.89 -2.00
N PHE A 143 1.69 4.88 -2.87
CA PHE A 143 0.59 5.72 -3.36
C PHE A 143 -0.43 4.92 -4.18
N PHE A 144 0.05 3.98 -4.99
CA PHE A 144 -0.84 3.10 -5.75
C PHE A 144 -1.68 2.21 -4.83
N ILE A 145 -1.07 1.61 -3.81
CA ILE A 145 -1.79 0.78 -2.84
C ILE A 145 -2.83 1.61 -2.10
N MET A 146 -2.46 2.79 -1.57
CA MET A 146 -3.38 3.66 -0.87
C MET A 146 -4.58 4.07 -1.73
N ARG A 147 -4.34 4.46 -2.97
CA ARG A 147 -5.39 5.01 -3.83
C ARG A 147 -6.24 3.95 -4.52
N GLU A 148 -5.60 2.87 -5.06
CA GLU A 148 -6.26 1.91 -5.94
C GLU A 148 -6.69 0.63 -5.24
N ILE A 149 -5.99 0.24 -4.19
CA ILE A 149 -6.31 -1.00 -3.45
C ILE A 149 -7.11 -0.72 -2.18
N GLU A 150 -6.78 0.38 -1.49
CA GLU A 150 -7.43 0.76 -0.23
C GLU A 150 -8.50 1.82 -0.41
N GLU A 151 -8.65 2.33 -1.64
CA GLU A 151 -9.66 3.32 -2.03
C GLU A 151 -9.62 4.60 -1.17
N GLN A 152 -8.44 4.96 -0.64
CA GLN A 152 -8.28 6.17 0.17
C GLN A 152 -8.56 7.41 -0.68
N ASP A 153 -9.12 8.43 -0.05
CA ASP A 153 -9.42 9.69 -0.73
C ASP A 153 -8.15 10.42 -1.16
N THR A 154 -8.18 11.02 -2.35
CA THR A 154 -7.06 11.77 -2.91
C THR A 154 -6.62 12.92 -2.00
N GLU A 155 -7.56 13.65 -1.41
CA GLU A 155 -7.25 14.78 -0.53
C GLU A 155 -6.59 14.31 0.76
N GLU A 156 -7.04 13.17 1.30
CA GLU A 156 -6.48 12.56 2.48
C GLU A 156 -5.03 12.11 2.24
N ILE A 157 -4.76 11.42 1.10
CA ILE A 157 -3.40 11.01 0.73
C ILE A 157 -2.50 12.25 0.56
N CYS A 158 -2.97 13.28 -0.14
CA CYS A 158 -2.21 14.51 -0.35
C CYS A 158 -1.86 15.22 0.96
N LYS A 159 -2.82 15.32 1.87
CA LYS A 159 -2.62 15.90 3.21
C LYS A 159 -1.64 15.06 4.03
N ASP A 160 -1.83 13.74 4.04
CA ASP A 160 -1.00 12.81 4.80
C ASP A 160 0.43 12.77 4.27
N MET A 161 0.63 12.80 2.96
CA MET A 161 1.96 12.70 2.34
C MET A 161 2.60 14.05 2.02
N LYS A 162 1.88 15.16 2.24
CA LYS A 162 2.32 16.53 1.96
C LYS A 162 2.74 16.74 0.50
N ILE A 163 1.93 16.23 -0.42
CA ILE A 163 2.10 16.37 -1.88
C ILE A 163 0.86 17.00 -2.51
N SER A 164 1.01 17.55 -3.73
CA SER A 164 -0.12 18.05 -4.50
C SER A 164 -0.90 16.92 -5.17
N ALA A 165 -2.19 17.14 -5.43
CA ALA A 165 -3.03 16.19 -6.16
C ALA A 165 -2.48 15.89 -7.56
N ASN A 166 -2.02 16.93 -8.27
CA ASN A 166 -1.41 16.75 -9.60
C ASN A 166 -0.19 15.82 -9.54
N HIS A 167 0.65 15.97 -8.52
CA HIS A 167 1.80 15.11 -8.32
C HIS A 167 1.39 13.65 -8.04
N LEU A 168 0.41 13.43 -7.17
CA LEU A 168 -0.12 12.10 -6.90
C LEU A 168 -0.63 11.45 -8.19
N TRP A 169 -1.39 12.17 -9.00
CA TRP A 169 -1.92 11.64 -10.27
C TRP A 169 -0.83 11.27 -11.27
N VAL A 170 0.22 12.07 -11.38
CA VAL A 170 1.37 11.77 -12.24
C VAL A 170 2.03 10.46 -11.79
N ILE A 171 2.25 10.29 -10.49
CA ILE A 171 2.85 9.06 -9.95
C ILE A 171 1.94 7.85 -10.21
N ILE A 172 0.65 7.94 -9.90
CA ILE A 172 -0.32 6.85 -10.13
C ILE A 172 -0.37 6.46 -11.60
N HIS A 173 -0.39 7.44 -12.51
CA HIS A 173 -0.38 7.17 -13.95
C HIS A 173 0.87 6.37 -14.37
N ARG A 174 2.05 6.75 -13.87
CA ARG A 174 3.31 6.04 -14.15
C ARG A 174 3.27 4.61 -13.61
N VAL A 175 2.78 4.42 -12.38
CA VAL A 175 2.65 3.10 -11.78
C VAL A 175 1.71 2.22 -12.60
N ARG A 176 0.54 2.72 -12.99
CA ARG A 176 -0.41 1.99 -13.85
C ARG A 176 0.24 1.56 -15.18
N LYS A 177 0.99 2.46 -15.83
CA LYS A 177 1.71 2.16 -17.08
C LYS A 177 2.76 1.06 -16.87
N SER A 178 3.55 1.15 -15.80
CA SER A 178 4.57 0.16 -15.44
C SER A 178 3.98 -1.20 -15.11
N LEU A 179 2.89 -1.24 -14.33
CA LEU A 179 2.17 -2.48 -14.01
C LEU A 179 1.62 -3.13 -15.26
N LYS A 180 0.97 -2.36 -16.15
CA LYS A 180 0.44 -2.86 -17.42
C LYS A 180 1.53 -3.51 -18.28
N LEU A 181 2.69 -2.88 -18.40
CA LEU A 181 3.83 -3.42 -19.13
C LEU A 181 4.35 -4.72 -18.51
N CYS A 182 4.52 -4.73 -17.18
CA CYS A 182 5.00 -5.90 -16.47
C CYS A 182 4.02 -7.08 -16.59
N LEU A 183 2.73 -6.84 -16.43
CA LEU A 183 1.69 -7.87 -16.58
C LEU A 183 1.61 -8.40 -18.00
N ASN A 184 1.59 -7.53 -19.01
CA ASN A 184 1.60 -7.96 -20.41
C ASN A 184 2.81 -8.84 -20.73
N LYS A 185 4.00 -8.50 -20.21
CA LYS A 185 5.21 -9.30 -20.44
C LYS A 185 5.18 -10.66 -19.78
N ASN A 186 4.68 -10.72 -18.54
CA ASN A 186 4.84 -11.89 -17.68
C ASN A 186 3.61 -12.80 -17.67
N TYR A 187 2.40 -12.23 -17.82
CA TYR A 187 1.16 -12.99 -17.80
C TYR A 187 0.81 -13.57 -19.18
N SER A 188 1.00 -12.80 -20.27
CA SER A 188 0.70 -13.25 -21.64
C SER A 188 1.63 -14.33 -22.18
N ARG A 189 2.76 -14.60 -21.54
CA ARG A 189 3.71 -15.65 -21.97
C ARG A 189 3.31 -17.06 -21.51
N ARG A 190 2.24 -17.21 -20.74
CA ARG A 190 1.72 -18.53 -20.38
C ARG A 190 0.76 -18.96 -21.49
N PRO A 191 1.04 -20.10 -22.17
CA PRO A 191 0.09 -20.68 -23.11
C PRO A 191 -1.19 -21.00 -22.33
N GLU A 192 -2.32 -20.65 -22.92
CA GLU A 192 -3.63 -21.14 -22.45
C GLU A 192 -3.58 -22.68 -22.54
N PHE A 193 -3.76 -23.33 -21.37
CA PHE A 193 -4.03 -24.76 -21.31
C PHE A 193 -5.53 -24.97 -21.38
#